data_ec6cb15276ea7c087670d1e58c0a3c46
#
_entry.id   ec6cb15276ea7c087670d1e58c0a3c46
#
_cell.length_a   1.000
_cell.length_b   1.000
_cell.length_c   1.000
_cell.angle_alpha   90.00
_cell.angle_beta   90.00
_cell.angle_gamma   90.00
#
_symmetry.space_group_name_H-M   'P 1'
#
loop_
_entity.id
_entity.type
_entity.pdbx_description
1 polymer ?
#
loop_
_entity_poly.entity_id
_entity_poly.type
_entity_poly.pdbx_seq_one_letter_code
_entity_poly.pdbx_strand_id
1 'polypeptide(L)'
;MYGANPTIFEAATEKMAWGQFESKAVNPNIIRRMEFMDRSLFSEQEQLCLDLFLFSFYSGGMANVDVVNLTWDMINEKEGIIVYERTKFPKLAKPLLIDRLIVILEKYRGKGIGDYVFPVYTEKHVTDKQKMGCRSNFSTLVSETLDKVCEILGIDEKMTWYTARSTFISSELDAGTPITHVAEMAGNSARTIEKHYYKNTKQEELRQRMNARYGNWGQQAI
;
A
#
# COMPACT_ATOMS: atom_id res chain seq x y z
N MET A 1 45.81 27.65 -1.82
CA MET A 1 45.01 26.63 -2.58
C MET A 1 44.78 25.47 -1.66
N TYR A 2 43.57 25.33 -1.11
CA TYR A 2 43.18 24.15 -0.31
C TYR A 2 42.65 23.12 -1.28
N GLY A 3 43.46 22.09 -1.54
CA GLY A 3 43.03 20.94 -2.31
C GLY A 3 42.00 20.13 -1.52
N ALA A 4 40.77 20.01 -2.02
CA ALA A 4 39.77 19.11 -1.46
C ALA A 4 40.29 17.66 -1.56
N ASN A 5 40.32 16.95 -0.42
CA ASN A 5 40.79 15.58 -0.35
C ASN A 5 39.71 14.67 -0.99
N PRO A 6 39.95 14.02 -2.16
CA PRO A 6 38.96 13.21 -2.86
C PRO A 6 38.46 12.01 -2.07
N THR A 7 39.29 11.49 -1.14
CA THR A 7 38.94 10.32 -0.32
C THR A 7 37.80 10.55 0.68
N ILE A 8 37.51 11.81 1.05
CA ILE A 8 36.39 12.13 1.94
C ILE A 8 35.06 12.02 1.19
N PHE A 9 35.05 12.38 -0.09
CA PHE A 9 33.85 12.27 -0.94
C PHE A 9 33.57 10.83 -1.35
N GLU A 10 34.59 10.01 -1.61
CA GLU A 10 34.44 8.58 -1.89
C GLU A 10 33.92 7.80 -0.67
N ALA A 11 34.47 8.05 0.52
CA ALA A 11 33.99 7.45 1.76
C ALA A 11 32.58 7.89 2.14
N ALA A 12 32.16 9.09 1.77
CA ALA A 12 30.78 9.56 1.96
C ALA A 12 29.80 8.93 0.97
N THR A 13 30.23 8.67 -0.28
CA THR A 13 29.42 7.99 -1.29
C THR A 13 29.28 6.50 -1.03
N GLU A 14 30.30 5.83 -0.49
CA GLU A 14 30.20 4.42 -0.06
C GLU A 14 29.30 4.25 1.18
N LYS A 15 29.31 5.19 2.14
CA LYS A 15 28.36 5.18 3.27
C LYS A 15 26.95 5.57 2.89
N MET A 16 26.75 6.19 1.73
CA MET A 16 25.45 6.50 1.10
C MET A 16 25.03 5.45 0.08
N ALA A 17 25.63 4.28 0.01
CA ALA A 17 25.02 3.09 -0.58
C ALA A 17 23.79 2.75 0.27
N TRP A 18 22.69 3.45 0.04
CA TRP A 18 21.37 3.09 0.55
C TRP A 18 21.17 1.65 0.11
N GLY A 19 21.11 0.73 1.09
CA GLY A 19 20.83 -0.67 0.81
C GLY A 19 19.71 -0.74 -0.21
N GLN A 20 19.83 -1.57 -1.21
CA GLN A 20 18.80 -1.75 -2.23
C GLN A 20 17.50 -2.00 -1.47
N PHE A 21 16.53 -1.09 -1.65
CA PHE A 21 15.22 -1.23 -1.02
C PHE A 21 14.55 -2.42 -1.70
N GLU A 22 14.65 -3.58 -1.07
CA GLU A 22 13.89 -4.73 -1.51
C GLU A 22 12.41 -4.45 -1.29
N SER A 23 11.66 -4.44 -2.38
CA SER A 23 10.21 -4.31 -2.31
C SER A 23 9.65 -5.48 -1.51
N LYS A 24 8.96 -5.19 -0.42
CA LYS A 24 8.23 -6.18 0.40
C LYS A 24 6.88 -6.57 -0.24
N ALA A 25 6.78 -6.47 -1.55
CA ALA A 25 5.60 -6.89 -2.28
C ALA A 25 5.51 -8.42 -2.28
N VAL A 26 4.31 -8.93 -2.06
CA VAL A 26 3.98 -10.35 -2.24
C VAL A 26 3.22 -10.56 -3.54
N ASN A 27 3.08 -11.81 -3.98
CA ASN A 27 2.24 -12.11 -5.13
C ASN A 27 0.78 -11.66 -4.85
N PRO A 28 0.11 -10.91 -5.75
CA PRO A 28 -1.27 -10.45 -5.55
C PRO A 28 -2.28 -11.56 -5.27
N ASN A 29 -2.00 -12.78 -5.72
CA ASN A 29 -2.83 -13.95 -5.39
C ASN A 29 -2.87 -14.25 -3.87
N ILE A 30 -1.84 -13.83 -3.11
CA ILE A 30 -1.84 -13.96 -1.65
C ILE A 30 -2.91 -13.04 -1.06
N ILE A 31 -3.01 -11.80 -1.53
CA ILE A 31 -4.05 -10.84 -1.11
C ILE A 31 -5.44 -11.42 -1.42
N ARG A 32 -5.62 -12.00 -2.62
CA ARG A 32 -6.86 -12.66 -2.99
C ARG A 32 -7.18 -13.85 -2.07
N ARG A 33 -6.21 -14.70 -1.78
CA ARG A 33 -6.41 -15.84 -0.84
C ARG A 33 -6.79 -15.34 0.55
N MET A 34 -6.14 -14.26 1.04
CA MET A 34 -6.48 -13.61 2.32
C MET A 34 -7.91 -13.06 2.34
N GLU A 35 -8.39 -12.47 1.24
CA GLU A 35 -9.75 -11.94 1.14
C GLU A 35 -10.80 -13.05 1.31
N PHE A 36 -10.57 -14.22 0.73
CA PHE A 36 -11.50 -15.36 0.71
C PHE A 36 -11.20 -16.41 1.79
N MET A 37 -10.35 -16.10 2.77
CA MET A 37 -10.10 -17.00 3.90
C MET A 37 -11.34 -17.22 4.75
N ASP A 38 -11.40 -18.38 5.39
CA ASP A 38 -12.39 -18.66 6.41
C ASP A 38 -12.21 -17.72 7.62
N ARG A 39 -13.12 -16.79 7.78
CA ARG A 39 -13.10 -15.78 8.85
C ARG A 39 -13.37 -16.37 10.24
N SER A 40 -13.94 -17.59 10.34
CA SER A 40 -14.17 -18.27 11.61
C SER A 40 -12.87 -18.64 12.35
N LEU A 41 -11.75 -18.69 11.63
CA LEU A 41 -10.42 -18.92 12.19
C LEU A 41 -9.87 -17.72 12.98
N PHE A 42 -10.52 -16.57 12.91
CA PHE A 42 -10.07 -15.28 13.46
C PHE A 42 -11.08 -14.73 14.45
N SER A 43 -10.59 -14.16 15.54
CA SER A 43 -11.41 -13.38 16.46
C SER A 43 -11.95 -12.12 15.76
N GLU A 44 -12.95 -11.46 16.33
CA GLU A 44 -13.52 -10.23 15.76
C GLU A 44 -12.47 -9.12 15.58
N GLN A 45 -11.52 -9.02 16.50
CA GLN A 45 -10.43 -8.04 16.40
C GLN A 45 -9.43 -8.39 15.29
N GLU A 46 -9.08 -9.68 15.13
CA GLU A 46 -8.25 -10.13 14.00
C GLU A 46 -8.97 -9.95 12.66
N GLN A 47 -10.29 -10.18 12.62
CA GLN A 47 -11.09 -9.91 11.41
C GLN A 47 -11.06 -8.43 11.04
N LEU A 48 -11.14 -7.53 12.03
CA LEU A 48 -10.96 -6.09 11.79
C LEU A 48 -9.56 -5.80 11.23
N CYS A 49 -8.51 -6.41 11.79
CA CYS A 49 -7.13 -6.25 11.28
C CYS A 49 -7.01 -6.68 9.81
N LEU A 50 -7.61 -7.81 9.44
CA LEU A 50 -7.62 -8.31 8.07
C LEU A 50 -8.38 -7.37 7.12
N ASP A 51 -9.55 -6.91 7.52
CA ASP A 51 -10.35 -6.00 6.70
C ASP A 51 -9.64 -4.65 6.50
N LEU A 52 -8.99 -4.12 7.54
CA LEU A 52 -8.24 -2.87 7.42
C LEU A 52 -6.95 -3.04 6.61
N PHE A 53 -6.31 -4.20 6.66
CA PHE A 53 -5.18 -4.51 5.78
C PHE A 53 -5.61 -4.58 4.32
N LEU A 54 -6.73 -5.26 4.01
CA LEU A 54 -7.31 -5.29 2.67
C LEU A 54 -7.76 -3.90 2.22
N PHE A 55 -8.37 -3.12 3.12
CA PHE A 55 -8.72 -1.72 2.85
C PHE A 55 -7.47 -0.91 2.49
N SER A 56 -6.38 -1.07 3.25
CA SER A 56 -5.11 -0.43 2.92
C SER A 56 -4.63 -0.82 1.52
N PHE A 57 -4.64 -2.11 1.17
CA PHE A 57 -4.24 -2.57 -0.15
C PHE A 57 -5.06 -1.90 -1.25
N TYR A 58 -6.39 -1.98 -1.18
CA TYR A 58 -7.29 -1.46 -2.20
C TYR A 58 -7.31 0.08 -2.28
N SER A 59 -6.91 0.77 -1.20
CA SER A 59 -6.82 2.24 -1.15
C SER A 59 -5.41 2.79 -1.46
N GLY A 60 -4.64 2.10 -2.32
CA GLY A 60 -3.32 2.59 -2.73
C GLY A 60 -2.21 2.34 -1.71
N GLY A 61 -2.42 1.41 -0.78
CA GLY A 61 -1.49 1.15 0.30
C GLY A 61 -1.50 2.23 1.37
N MET A 62 -2.68 2.68 1.78
CA MET A 62 -2.86 3.66 2.86
C MET A 62 -2.15 3.20 4.13
N ALA A 63 -1.39 4.09 4.77
CA ALA A 63 -0.64 3.74 5.97
C ALA A 63 -1.58 3.42 7.14
N ASN A 64 -1.13 2.56 8.07
CA ASN A 64 -1.94 2.17 9.25
C ASN A 64 -2.50 3.39 9.98
N VAL A 65 -1.66 4.39 10.27
CA VAL A 65 -2.08 5.60 10.95
C VAL A 65 -3.17 6.36 10.18
N ASP A 66 -3.11 6.36 8.85
CA ASP A 66 -4.08 7.06 8.00
C ASP A 66 -5.40 6.28 7.92
N VAL A 67 -5.35 4.93 7.84
CA VAL A 67 -6.55 4.07 7.88
C VAL A 67 -7.29 4.21 9.22
N VAL A 68 -6.55 4.15 10.35
CA VAL A 68 -7.15 4.26 11.69
C VAL A 68 -7.76 5.64 11.93
N ASN A 69 -7.20 6.68 11.32
CA ASN A 69 -7.70 8.05 11.44
C ASN A 69 -8.67 8.47 10.32
N LEU A 70 -9.05 7.55 9.43
CA LEU A 70 -9.97 7.85 8.33
C LEU A 70 -11.33 8.26 8.88
N THR A 71 -11.88 9.36 8.38
CA THR A 71 -13.19 9.90 8.73
C THR A 71 -14.11 9.93 7.51
N TRP A 72 -15.42 9.95 7.74
CA TRP A 72 -16.41 9.88 6.67
C TRP A 72 -16.39 11.09 5.73
N ASP A 73 -15.96 12.26 6.19
CA ASP A 73 -15.79 13.47 5.37
C ASP A 73 -14.65 13.36 4.35
N MET A 74 -13.69 12.42 4.56
CA MET A 74 -12.64 12.12 3.60
C MET A 74 -13.11 11.24 2.44
N ILE A 75 -14.32 10.66 2.52
CA ILE A 75 -14.89 9.76 1.53
C ILE A 75 -15.88 10.52 0.65
N ASN A 76 -15.50 10.77 -0.60
CA ASN A 76 -16.35 11.41 -1.57
C ASN A 76 -17.03 10.36 -2.46
N GLU A 77 -18.16 9.83 -2.00
CA GLU A 77 -18.92 8.80 -2.73
C GLU A 77 -19.43 9.34 -4.10
N LYS A 78 -19.71 10.63 -4.20
CA LYS A 78 -20.20 11.25 -5.45
C LYS A 78 -19.13 11.28 -6.54
N GLU A 79 -17.89 11.56 -6.15
CA GLU A 79 -16.74 11.58 -7.07
C GLU A 79 -16.06 10.22 -7.17
N GLY A 80 -16.43 9.25 -6.33
CA GLY A 80 -15.83 7.92 -6.30
C GLY A 80 -14.36 7.91 -5.86
N ILE A 81 -14.01 8.78 -4.91
CA ILE A 81 -12.62 8.89 -4.40
C ILE A 81 -12.59 9.04 -2.89
N ILE A 82 -11.47 8.65 -2.29
CA ILE A 82 -11.09 9.01 -0.93
C ILE A 82 -10.04 10.12 -1.04
N VAL A 83 -10.16 11.20 -0.27
CA VAL A 83 -9.22 12.32 -0.28
C VAL A 83 -8.66 12.50 1.11
N TYR A 84 -7.37 12.25 1.29
CA TYR A 84 -6.71 12.41 2.59
C TYR A 84 -5.27 12.90 2.46
N GLU A 85 -4.79 13.60 3.47
CA GLU A 85 -3.38 13.97 3.58
C GLU A 85 -2.64 12.92 4.44
N ARG A 86 -1.52 12.42 3.93
CA ARG A 86 -0.72 11.41 4.63
C ARG A 86 -0.07 11.97 5.87
N THR A 87 -0.22 11.29 7.01
CA THR A 87 0.29 11.76 8.31
C THR A 87 1.81 11.85 8.37
N LYS A 88 2.56 10.84 7.86
CA LYS A 88 4.03 10.81 8.00
C LYS A 88 4.78 11.72 7.03
N PHE A 89 4.26 11.86 5.83
CA PHE A 89 4.85 12.66 4.76
C PHE A 89 3.70 13.42 4.12
N PRO A 90 3.40 14.64 4.60
CA PRO A 90 2.26 15.42 4.16
C PRO A 90 2.21 15.52 2.64
N LYS A 91 1.31 14.77 2.04
CA LYS A 91 1.01 14.77 0.63
C LYS A 91 -0.39 14.22 0.44
N LEU A 92 -1.15 14.90 -0.40
CA LEU A 92 -2.50 14.47 -0.76
C LEU A 92 -2.45 13.13 -1.49
N ALA A 93 -3.31 12.21 -1.08
CA ALA A 93 -3.56 10.94 -1.73
C ALA A 93 -5.03 10.88 -2.14
N LYS A 94 -5.30 10.31 -3.32
CA LYS A 94 -6.63 10.20 -3.90
C LYS A 94 -6.88 8.80 -4.45
N PRO A 95 -6.96 7.77 -3.59
CA PRO A 95 -7.35 6.44 -4.06
C PRO A 95 -8.79 6.45 -4.58
N LEU A 96 -9.01 5.64 -5.63
CA LEU A 96 -10.33 5.43 -6.20
C LEU A 96 -11.19 4.59 -5.26
N LEU A 97 -12.45 4.96 -5.13
CA LEU A 97 -13.44 4.21 -4.33
C LEU A 97 -14.02 3.06 -5.16
N ILE A 98 -13.31 1.94 -5.19
CA ILE A 98 -13.73 0.74 -5.92
C ILE A 98 -14.70 -0.10 -5.08
N ASP A 99 -15.44 -1.02 -5.72
CA ASP A 99 -16.46 -1.87 -5.08
C ASP A 99 -15.94 -2.60 -3.83
N ARG A 100 -14.69 -3.06 -3.85
CA ARG A 100 -14.07 -3.73 -2.70
C ARG A 100 -13.95 -2.82 -1.48
N LEU A 101 -13.62 -1.55 -1.69
CA LEU A 101 -13.61 -0.56 -0.61
C LEU A 101 -15.00 -0.24 -0.10
N ILE A 102 -15.98 -0.13 -1.01
CA ILE A 102 -17.39 0.12 -0.65
C ILE A 102 -17.90 -1.00 0.27
N VAL A 103 -17.66 -2.27 -0.07
CA VAL A 103 -18.06 -3.41 0.75
C VAL A 103 -17.48 -3.33 2.17
N ILE A 104 -16.20 -2.98 2.30
CA ILE A 104 -15.57 -2.82 3.62
C ILE A 104 -16.15 -1.62 4.37
N LEU A 105 -16.32 -0.48 3.70
CA LEU A 105 -16.91 0.72 4.31
C LEU A 105 -18.33 0.45 4.83
N GLU A 106 -19.18 -0.20 4.03
CA GLU A 106 -20.55 -0.54 4.45
C GLU A 106 -20.56 -1.50 5.65
N LYS A 107 -19.63 -2.47 5.71
CA LYS A 107 -19.48 -3.36 6.88
C LYS A 107 -19.26 -2.59 8.18
N TYR A 108 -18.57 -1.44 8.11
CA TYR A 108 -18.22 -0.63 9.27
C TYR A 108 -19.04 0.66 9.41
N ARG A 109 -20.02 0.89 8.56
CA ARG A 109 -20.89 2.08 8.63
C ARG A 109 -21.59 2.16 9.99
N GLY A 110 -21.36 3.27 10.69
CA GLY A 110 -21.93 3.52 12.02
C GLY A 110 -21.29 2.72 13.19
N LYS A 111 -20.17 2.01 12.95
CA LYS A 111 -19.46 1.28 14.01
C LYS A 111 -18.28 2.06 14.59
N GLY A 112 -17.77 3.05 13.88
CA GLY A 112 -16.73 3.95 14.38
C GLY A 112 -17.29 4.93 15.41
N ILE A 113 -16.42 5.43 16.31
CA ILE A 113 -16.78 6.48 17.25
C ILE A 113 -16.69 7.85 16.58
N GLY A 114 -17.67 8.72 16.82
CA GLY A 114 -17.73 10.05 16.18
C GLY A 114 -17.69 9.93 14.66
N ASP A 115 -16.80 10.67 14.00
CA ASP A 115 -16.68 10.69 12.54
C ASP A 115 -15.74 9.62 11.98
N TYR A 116 -15.06 8.82 12.85
CA TYR A 116 -14.17 7.77 12.38
C TYR A 116 -14.92 6.66 11.65
N VAL A 117 -14.33 6.17 10.55
CA VAL A 117 -14.89 5.09 9.75
C VAL A 117 -14.80 3.74 10.48
N PHE A 118 -13.64 3.47 11.06
CA PHE A 118 -13.35 2.16 11.63
C PHE A 118 -13.37 2.16 13.16
N PRO A 119 -13.87 1.08 13.81
CA PRO A 119 -14.03 1.00 15.26
C PRO A 119 -12.70 0.62 15.98
N VAL A 120 -11.61 1.29 15.65
CA VAL A 120 -10.32 1.09 16.32
C VAL A 120 -10.26 1.88 17.62
N TYR A 121 -10.77 3.12 17.58
CA TYR A 121 -10.91 3.94 18.78
C TYR A 121 -12.22 3.63 19.51
N THR A 122 -12.20 3.85 20.81
CA THR A 122 -13.37 3.78 21.69
C THR A 122 -13.51 5.11 22.46
N GLU A 123 -14.61 5.32 23.17
CA GLU A 123 -14.85 6.51 23.98
C GLU A 123 -13.75 6.81 25.01
N LYS A 124 -12.92 5.81 25.34
CA LYS A 124 -11.78 5.97 26.27
C LYS A 124 -10.58 6.67 25.62
N HIS A 125 -10.51 6.74 24.31
CA HIS A 125 -9.38 7.31 23.56
C HIS A 125 -9.61 8.79 23.22
N VAL A 126 -9.68 9.64 24.26
CA VAL A 126 -9.98 11.07 24.13
C VAL A 126 -8.73 11.88 23.77
N THR A 127 -7.61 11.61 24.46
CA THR A 127 -6.37 12.36 24.26
C THR A 127 -5.49 11.76 23.16
N ASP A 128 -4.63 12.58 22.55
CA ASP A 128 -3.68 12.13 21.53
C ASP A 128 -2.76 11.02 22.05
N LYS A 129 -2.35 11.08 23.32
CA LYS A 129 -1.54 10.04 23.95
C LYS A 129 -2.28 8.69 24.01
N GLN A 130 -3.58 8.72 24.38
CA GLN A 130 -4.41 7.51 24.41
C GLN A 130 -4.63 6.97 22.99
N LYS A 131 -4.92 7.82 22.02
CA LYS A 131 -5.03 7.43 20.61
C LYS A 131 -3.73 6.84 20.07
N MET A 132 -2.58 7.42 20.43
CA MET A 132 -1.26 6.89 20.06
C MET A 132 -1.03 5.49 20.65
N GLY A 133 -1.34 5.29 21.94
CA GLY A 133 -1.26 3.97 22.57
C GLY A 133 -2.17 2.95 21.91
N CYS A 134 -3.42 3.32 21.62
CA CYS A 134 -4.36 2.47 20.90
C CYS A 134 -3.83 2.05 19.51
N ARG A 135 -3.31 3.00 18.72
CA ARG A 135 -2.69 2.69 17.41
C ARG A 135 -1.48 1.77 17.52
N SER A 136 -0.67 1.93 18.56
CA SER A 136 0.47 1.04 18.82
C SER A 136 0.01 -0.39 19.08
N ASN A 137 -0.96 -0.58 19.96
CA ASN A 137 -1.54 -1.89 20.27
C ASN A 137 -2.20 -2.51 19.02
N PHE A 138 -2.95 -1.71 18.26
CA PHE A 138 -3.55 -2.16 17.02
C PHE A 138 -2.48 -2.60 16.00
N SER A 139 -1.38 -1.85 15.89
CA SER A 139 -0.27 -2.23 14.99
C SER A 139 0.37 -3.57 15.40
N THR A 140 0.49 -3.85 16.69
CA THR A 140 0.98 -5.14 17.20
C THR A 140 0.01 -6.25 16.83
N LEU A 141 -1.28 -6.07 17.09
CA LEU A 141 -2.31 -7.06 16.75
C LEU A 141 -2.36 -7.35 15.23
N VAL A 142 -2.21 -6.31 14.40
CA VAL A 142 -2.10 -6.49 12.95
C VAL A 142 -0.90 -7.36 12.58
N SER A 143 0.26 -7.12 13.19
CA SER A 143 1.45 -7.93 12.91
C SER A 143 1.24 -9.40 13.29
N GLU A 144 0.70 -9.66 14.47
CA GLU A 144 0.36 -11.01 14.93
C GLU A 144 -0.68 -11.68 14.02
N THR A 145 -1.69 -10.93 13.59
CA THR A 145 -2.72 -11.42 12.65
C THR A 145 -2.13 -11.77 11.30
N LEU A 146 -1.22 -10.95 10.77
CA LEU A 146 -0.54 -11.22 9.51
C LEU A 146 0.41 -12.42 9.60
N ASP A 147 1.12 -12.58 10.73
CA ASP A 147 1.96 -13.77 10.97
C ASP A 147 1.09 -15.05 10.97
N LYS A 148 -0.08 -15.03 11.62
CA LYS A 148 -1.07 -16.13 11.58
C LYS A 148 -1.60 -16.40 10.16
N VAL A 149 -1.84 -15.36 9.37
CA VAL A 149 -2.23 -15.51 7.94
C VAL A 149 -1.12 -16.20 7.16
N CYS A 150 0.13 -15.79 7.35
CA CYS A 150 1.28 -16.41 6.68
C CYS A 150 1.37 -17.90 7.00
N GLU A 151 1.18 -18.27 8.27
CA GLU A 151 1.16 -19.67 8.72
C GLU A 151 0.02 -20.47 8.03
N ILE A 152 -1.22 -19.97 8.07
CA ILE A 152 -2.38 -20.64 7.46
C ILE A 152 -2.22 -20.79 5.94
N LEU A 153 -1.64 -19.79 5.27
CA LEU A 153 -1.47 -19.79 3.82
C LEU A 153 -0.19 -20.48 3.35
N GLY A 154 0.72 -20.88 4.29
CA GLY A 154 2.02 -21.47 3.97
C GLY A 154 2.94 -20.48 3.25
N ILE A 155 3.04 -19.27 3.76
CA ILE A 155 3.86 -18.18 3.19
C ILE A 155 5.08 -18.01 4.08
N ASP A 156 6.27 -18.17 3.50
CA ASP A 156 7.54 -18.04 4.24
C ASP A 156 7.95 -16.56 4.44
N GLU A 157 7.51 -15.66 3.55
CA GLU A 157 7.84 -14.24 3.64
C GLU A 157 7.01 -13.56 4.74
N LYS A 158 7.70 -12.81 5.59
CA LYS A 158 7.04 -12.02 6.63
C LYS A 158 6.25 -10.86 6.02
N MET A 159 4.94 -10.88 6.20
CA MET A 159 4.08 -9.77 5.84
C MET A 159 4.06 -8.69 6.93
N THR A 160 3.97 -7.45 6.51
CA THR A 160 3.80 -6.28 7.38
C THR A 160 2.74 -5.36 6.79
N TRP A 161 2.26 -4.37 7.54
CA TRP A 161 1.34 -3.38 6.97
C TRP A 161 1.85 -2.77 5.67
N TYR A 162 3.15 -2.53 5.58
CA TYR A 162 3.79 -1.97 4.38
C TYR A 162 3.72 -2.90 3.16
N THR A 163 3.52 -4.20 3.38
CA THR A 163 3.33 -5.19 2.31
C THR A 163 2.10 -4.86 1.45
N ALA A 164 1.01 -4.35 2.05
CA ALA A 164 -0.16 -3.89 1.30
C ALA A 164 0.22 -2.82 0.26
N ARG A 165 1.00 -1.82 0.70
CA ARG A 165 1.45 -0.73 -0.18
C ARG A 165 2.41 -1.19 -1.26
N SER A 166 3.39 -2.00 -0.89
CA SER A 166 4.37 -2.51 -1.85
C SER A 166 3.70 -3.38 -2.91
N THR A 167 2.77 -4.23 -2.48
CA THR A 167 2.02 -5.11 -3.39
C THR A 167 1.09 -4.32 -4.31
N PHE A 168 0.35 -3.33 -3.79
CA PHE A 168 -0.48 -2.46 -4.62
C PHE A 168 0.33 -1.77 -5.69
N ILE A 169 1.40 -1.05 -5.30
CA ILE A 169 2.20 -0.29 -6.26
C ILE A 169 2.82 -1.20 -7.32
N SER A 170 3.41 -2.33 -6.91
CA SER A 170 4.03 -3.27 -7.85
C SER A 170 2.99 -3.87 -8.80
N SER A 171 1.82 -4.26 -8.29
CA SER A 171 0.74 -4.85 -9.09
C SER A 171 0.18 -3.88 -10.12
N GLU A 172 -0.01 -2.61 -9.75
CA GLU A 172 -0.51 -1.59 -10.67
C GLU A 172 0.51 -1.25 -11.76
N LEU A 173 1.80 -1.20 -11.41
CA LEU A 173 2.86 -0.99 -12.41
C LEU A 173 2.97 -2.19 -13.36
N ASP A 174 2.87 -3.42 -12.84
CA ASP A 174 2.91 -4.64 -13.65
C ASP A 174 1.67 -4.75 -14.56
N ALA A 175 0.52 -4.25 -14.12
CA ALA A 175 -0.70 -4.13 -14.93
C ALA A 175 -0.61 -3.03 -16.00
N GLY A 176 0.41 -2.16 -15.96
CA GLY A 176 0.62 -1.08 -16.91
C GLY A 176 -0.09 0.23 -16.54
N THR A 177 -0.59 0.37 -15.31
CA THR A 177 -1.15 1.63 -14.83
C THR A 177 -0.07 2.72 -14.87
N PRO A 178 -0.35 3.92 -15.43
CA PRO A 178 0.62 4.99 -15.49
C PRO A 178 1.17 5.36 -14.11
N ILE A 179 2.49 5.49 -14.01
CA ILE A 179 3.20 5.77 -12.75
C ILE A 179 2.68 7.03 -12.03
N THR A 180 2.17 8.00 -12.79
CA THR A 180 1.58 9.23 -12.24
C THR A 180 0.27 8.95 -11.51
N HIS A 181 -0.57 8.06 -12.04
CA HIS A 181 -1.83 7.64 -11.41
C HIS A 181 -1.55 6.79 -10.14
N VAL A 182 -0.61 5.85 -10.23
CA VAL A 182 -0.18 5.08 -9.05
C VAL A 182 0.36 6.00 -7.97
N ALA A 183 1.12 7.03 -8.36
CA ALA A 183 1.67 8.02 -7.43
C ALA A 183 0.57 8.86 -6.76
N GLU A 184 -0.46 9.26 -7.48
CA GLU A 184 -1.61 10.02 -6.96
C GLU A 184 -2.42 9.17 -5.96
N MET A 185 -2.79 7.95 -6.34
CA MET A 185 -3.51 7.03 -5.45
C MET A 185 -2.72 6.74 -4.16
N ALA A 186 -1.44 6.46 -4.29
CA ALA A 186 -0.57 6.15 -3.16
C ALA A 186 -0.07 7.38 -2.38
N GLY A 187 -0.38 8.61 -2.80
CA GLY A 187 0.17 9.82 -2.20
C GLY A 187 1.70 9.87 -2.23
N ASN A 188 2.31 9.41 -3.32
CA ASN A 188 3.75 9.44 -3.56
C ASN A 188 4.11 10.41 -4.69
N SER A 189 5.41 10.63 -4.92
CA SER A 189 5.86 11.22 -6.18
C SER A 189 6.16 10.11 -7.20
N ALA A 190 5.95 10.38 -8.49
CA ALA A 190 6.34 9.46 -9.55
C ALA A 190 7.82 9.06 -9.43
N ARG A 191 8.71 10.02 -9.10
CA ARG A 191 10.13 9.78 -8.86
C ARG A 191 10.38 8.79 -7.71
N THR A 192 9.58 8.84 -6.64
CA THR A 192 9.71 7.90 -5.51
C THR A 192 9.29 6.50 -5.94
N ILE A 193 8.20 6.38 -6.73
CA ILE A 193 7.74 5.10 -7.25
C ILE A 193 8.76 4.52 -8.22
N GLU A 194 9.26 5.33 -9.17
CA GLU A 194 10.29 4.92 -10.11
C GLU A 194 11.53 4.37 -9.38
N LYS A 195 12.04 5.12 -8.41
CA LYS A 195 13.24 4.73 -7.67
C LYS A 195 13.10 3.42 -6.89
N HIS A 196 11.94 3.17 -6.28
CA HIS A 196 11.79 2.09 -5.29
C HIS A 196 10.98 0.88 -5.78
N TYR A 197 10.15 1.04 -6.80
CA TYR A 197 9.23 -0.01 -7.25
C TYR A 197 9.39 -0.35 -8.74
N TYR A 198 9.89 0.61 -9.55
CA TYR A 198 10.08 0.35 -10.97
C TYR A 198 11.26 -0.59 -11.16
N LYS A 199 10.97 -1.86 -11.39
CA LYS A 199 11.97 -2.82 -11.87
C LYS A 199 12.12 -2.56 -13.36
N ASN A 200 13.36 -2.41 -13.85
CA ASN A 200 13.63 -2.34 -15.29
C ASN A 200 12.85 -3.46 -15.97
N THR A 201 11.86 -3.10 -16.78
CA THR A 201 11.13 -4.05 -17.61
C THR A 201 12.18 -4.88 -18.32
N LYS A 202 12.15 -6.20 -18.19
CA LYS A 202 13.13 -7.06 -18.83
C LYS A 202 13.14 -6.70 -20.31
N GLN A 203 14.29 -6.42 -20.88
CA GLN A 203 14.41 -6.00 -22.29
C GLN A 203 13.65 -6.94 -23.23
N GLU A 204 13.56 -8.21 -22.85
CA GLU A 204 12.84 -9.23 -23.60
C GLU A 204 11.32 -9.01 -23.59
N GLU A 205 10.72 -8.64 -22.45
CA GLU A 205 9.29 -8.31 -22.38
C GLU A 205 8.97 -7.06 -23.19
N LEU A 206 9.84 -6.06 -23.14
CA LEU A 206 9.69 -4.86 -23.96
C LEU A 206 9.79 -5.20 -25.45
N ARG A 207 10.76 -6.03 -25.83
CA ARG A 207 10.92 -6.53 -27.21
C ARG A 207 9.67 -7.27 -27.68
N GLN A 208 9.13 -8.17 -26.86
CA GLN A 208 7.91 -8.92 -27.18
C GLN A 208 6.71 -7.99 -27.38
N ARG A 209 6.52 -7.00 -26.47
CA ARG A 209 5.46 -5.98 -26.61
C ARG A 209 5.62 -5.14 -27.88
N MET A 210 6.85 -4.74 -28.22
CA MET A 210 7.14 -4.00 -29.45
C MET A 210 6.91 -4.85 -30.70
N ASN A 211 7.33 -6.11 -30.68
CA ASN A 211 7.08 -7.04 -31.77
C ASN A 211 5.59 -7.33 -31.96
N ALA A 212 4.83 -7.52 -30.88
CA ALA A 212 3.38 -7.69 -30.96
C ALA A 212 2.67 -6.46 -31.54
N ARG A 213 3.19 -5.25 -31.26
CA ARG A 213 2.61 -3.99 -31.77
C ARG A 213 3.02 -3.65 -33.19
N TYR A 214 4.25 -3.87 -33.54
CA TYR A 214 4.84 -3.37 -34.81
C TYR A 214 5.30 -4.47 -35.76
N GLY A 215 5.47 -5.72 -35.29
CA GLY A 215 6.06 -6.81 -36.09
C GLY A 215 5.26 -7.21 -37.35
N ASN A 216 3.94 -6.90 -37.37
CA ASN A 216 3.05 -7.24 -38.50
C ASN A 216 2.72 -6.05 -39.43
N TRP A 217 3.35 -4.89 -39.23
CA TRP A 217 3.03 -3.70 -40.05
C TRP A 217 3.41 -3.85 -41.53
N GLY A 218 4.39 -4.69 -41.83
CA GLY A 218 4.79 -4.99 -43.21
C GLY A 218 3.91 -6.00 -43.95
N GLN A 219 3.02 -6.73 -43.28
CA GLN A 219 2.15 -7.74 -43.88
C GLN A 219 0.78 -7.20 -44.33
N GLN A 220 0.42 -5.97 -43.93
CA GLN A 220 -0.85 -5.34 -44.29
C GLN A 220 -0.71 -4.28 -45.41
N ALA A 221 0.49 -4.15 -46.02
CA ALA A 221 0.79 -3.15 -47.06
C ALA A 221 0.96 -3.77 -48.46
N ILE A 222 0.30 -4.89 -48.74
CA ILE A 222 0.21 -5.47 -50.11
C ILE A 222 -1.25 -5.67 -50.47
#